data_83c1c0679a32a7d52e2d772dd36c6e13
#
_entry.id   83c1c0679a32a7d52e2d772dd36c6e13
#
_cell.length_a   1.000
_cell.length_b   1.000
_cell.length_c   1.000
_cell.angle_alpha   90.00
_cell.angle_beta   90.00
_cell.angle_gamma   90.00
#
_symmetry.space_group_name_H-M   'P 1'
#
loop_
_entity.id
_entity.type
_entity.pdbx_description
1 polymer ?
#
loop_
_entity_poly.entity_id
_entity_poly.type
_entity_poly.pdbx_seq_one_letter_code
_entity_poly.pdbx_strand_id
1 'polypeptide(L)'
;MPEAVEDAKVNAARNSIDNADFYAGDMKDVLTADFIAEHGRPDVMIVDPPRAGMHGDIVNVILESRPPRLVYVSCNPATQARDIALLDKGYSVIAVQPVDMFPHTHHVENVVLMELKEKVGDIK
;
A
#
# COMPACT_ATOMS: atom_id res chain seq x y z
N MET A 1 -14.54 5.62 -1.53
CA MET A 1 -15.82 6.32 -1.32
C MET A 1 -15.68 7.77 -1.76
N PRO A 2 -16.57 8.23 -2.65
CA PRO A 2 -16.45 9.59 -3.17
C PRO A 2 -16.48 10.68 -2.11
N GLU A 3 -17.31 10.52 -1.08
CA GLU A 3 -17.41 11.48 0.02
C GLU A 3 -16.09 11.59 0.79
N ALA A 4 -15.42 10.46 1.01
CA ALA A 4 -14.14 10.46 1.71
C ALA A 4 -13.07 11.19 0.90
N VAL A 5 -13.09 11.03 -0.42
CA VAL A 5 -12.15 11.73 -1.31
C VAL A 5 -12.42 13.23 -1.29
N GLU A 6 -13.69 13.64 -1.33
CA GLU A 6 -14.05 15.06 -1.25
C GLU A 6 -13.62 15.67 0.08
N ASP A 7 -13.82 14.94 1.19
CA ASP A 7 -13.37 15.40 2.51
C ASP A 7 -11.84 15.52 2.55
N ALA A 8 -11.13 14.60 1.94
CA ALA A 8 -9.67 14.65 1.87
C ALA A 8 -9.20 15.89 1.10
N LYS A 9 -9.87 16.21 -0.02
CA LYS A 9 -9.54 17.40 -0.79
C LYS A 9 -9.76 18.67 0.02
N VAL A 10 -10.86 18.75 0.75
CA VAL A 10 -11.18 19.91 1.59
C VAL A 10 -10.14 20.05 2.70
N ASN A 11 -9.78 18.95 3.36
CA ASN A 11 -8.78 18.96 4.42
C ASN A 11 -7.40 19.36 3.90
N ALA A 12 -7.02 18.89 2.73
CA ALA A 12 -5.76 19.27 2.10
C ALA A 12 -5.75 20.78 1.81
N ALA A 13 -6.82 21.31 1.28
CA ALA A 13 -6.93 22.75 0.99
C ALA A 13 -6.84 23.58 2.27
N ARG A 14 -7.52 23.15 3.35
CA ARG A 14 -7.46 23.83 4.65
C ARG A 14 -6.07 23.87 5.25
N ASN A 15 -5.25 22.88 4.97
CA ASN A 15 -3.90 22.77 5.50
C ASN A 15 -2.84 23.22 4.49
N SER A 16 -3.25 23.86 3.41
CA SER A 16 -2.36 24.38 2.36
C SER A 16 -1.51 23.29 1.72
N ILE A 17 -2.06 22.09 1.60
CA ILE A 17 -1.40 20.98 0.92
C ILE A 17 -1.82 21.00 -0.54
N ASP A 18 -0.88 21.29 -1.41
CA ASP A 18 -1.15 21.42 -2.85
C ASP A 18 -0.41 20.41 -3.71
N ASN A 19 0.37 19.52 -3.09
CA ASN A 19 1.15 18.50 -3.78
C ASN A 19 0.56 17.08 -3.62
N ALA A 20 -0.76 17.00 -3.37
CA ALA A 20 -1.47 15.73 -3.25
C ALA A 20 -2.61 15.67 -4.25
N ASP A 21 -2.74 14.53 -4.91
CA ASP A 21 -3.83 14.24 -5.84
C ASP A 21 -4.70 13.14 -5.23
N PHE A 22 -6.01 13.23 -5.48
CA PHE A 22 -6.96 12.30 -4.88
C PHE A 22 -7.83 11.66 -5.96
N TYR A 23 -8.04 10.35 -5.83
CA TYR A 23 -8.81 9.57 -6.79
C TYR A 23 -9.81 8.69 -6.06
N ALA A 24 -11.06 8.66 -6.54
CA ALA A 24 -12.11 7.83 -5.99
C ALA A 24 -12.26 6.57 -6.80
N GLY A 25 -12.52 5.45 -6.12
CA GLY A 25 -12.76 4.16 -6.76
C GLY A 25 -12.15 3.03 -5.97
N ASP A 26 -12.42 1.80 -6.40
CA ASP A 26 -11.75 0.64 -5.83
C ASP A 26 -10.28 0.65 -6.23
N MET A 27 -9.42 0.25 -5.30
CA MET A 27 -7.98 0.25 -5.55
C MET A 27 -7.62 -0.53 -6.83
N LYS A 28 -8.26 -1.68 -7.05
CA LYS A 28 -7.98 -2.50 -8.24
C LYS A 28 -8.33 -1.81 -9.55
N ASP A 29 -9.25 -0.84 -9.52
CA ASP A 29 -9.68 -0.11 -10.71
C ASP A 29 -8.87 1.17 -10.92
N VAL A 30 -8.35 1.74 -9.85
CA VAL A 30 -7.57 2.99 -9.89
C VAL A 30 -6.08 2.71 -10.03
N LEU A 31 -5.55 1.83 -9.18
CA LEU A 31 -4.12 1.51 -9.19
C LEU A 31 -3.86 0.44 -10.25
N THR A 32 -3.55 0.88 -11.44
CA THR A 32 -3.29 0.04 -12.60
C THR A 32 -1.91 0.34 -13.16
N ALA A 33 -1.44 -0.50 -14.08
CA ALA A 33 -0.18 -0.24 -14.76
C ALA A 33 -0.23 1.10 -15.51
N ASP A 34 -1.39 1.45 -16.11
CA ASP A 34 -1.56 2.72 -16.80
C ASP A 34 -1.47 3.90 -15.83
N PHE A 35 -2.03 3.78 -14.64
CA PHE A 35 -1.94 4.80 -13.61
C PHE A 35 -0.48 5.06 -13.24
N ILE A 36 0.29 3.99 -13.02
CA ILE A 36 1.71 4.10 -12.69
C ILE A 36 2.48 4.72 -13.86
N ALA A 37 2.18 4.34 -15.09
CA ALA A 37 2.84 4.92 -16.27
C ALA A 37 2.56 6.42 -16.38
N GLU A 38 1.33 6.84 -16.06
CA GLU A 38 0.94 8.25 -16.13
C GLU A 38 1.58 9.08 -15.03
N HIS A 39 1.61 8.57 -13.80
CA HIS A 39 2.04 9.32 -12.62
C HIS A 39 3.48 9.05 -12.21
N GLY A 40 4.11 8.05 -12.78
CA GLY A 40 5.46 7.65 -12.44
C GLY A 40 5.50 6.61 -11.32
N ARG A 41 6.64 5.99 -11.19
CA ARG A 41 6.88 4.98 -10.16
C ARG A 41 7.00 5.66 -8.79
N PRO A 42 6.23 5.25 -7.78
CA PRO A 42 6.36 5.84 -6.45
C PRO A 42 7.66 5.42 -5.79
N ASP A 43 8.22 6.30 -4.96
CA ASP A 43 9.39 5.98 -4.14
C ASP A 43 8.99 5.15 -2.92
N VAL A 44 7.83 5.43 -2.36
CA VAL A 44 7.25 4.69 -1.25
C VAL A 44 5.77 4.51 -1.54
N MET A 45 5.28 3.29 -1.37
CA MET A 45 3.86 3.00 -1.48
C MET A 45 3.35 2.54 -0.12
N ILE A 46 2.28 3.16 0.34
CA ILE A 46 1.62 2.76 1.59
C ILE A 46 0.26 2.17 1.22
N VAL A 47 0.01 0.95 1.64
CA VAL A 47 -1.26 0.27 1.38
C VAL A 47 -1.95 -0.07 2.69
N ASP A 48 -3.26 0.13 2.73
CA ASP A 48 -4.10 -0.19 3.87
C ASP A 48 -5.38 -0.84 3.33
N PRO A 49 -5.28 -2.09 2.87
CA PRO A 49 -6.40 -2.76 2.22
C PRO A 49 -7.46 -3.18 3.25
N PRO A 50 -8.67 -3.55 2.77
CA PRO A 50 -9.69 -4.08 3.65
C PRO A 50 -9.28 -5.41 4.27
N ARG A 51 -10.09 -5.92 5.20
CA ARG A 51 -9.79 -7.16 5.94
C ARG A 51 -9.52 -8.36 5.05
N ALA A 52 -10.12 -8.39 3.88
CA ALA A 52 -9.90 -9.47 2.92
C ALA A 52 -8.51 -9.44 2.28
N GLY A 53 -7.76 -8.38 2.50
CA GLY A 53 -6.44 -8.19 1.91
C GLY A 53 -6.50 -7.54 0.54
N MET A 54 -5.36 -7.52 -0.15
CA MET A 54 -5.27 -6.91 -1.47
C MET A 54 -5.82 -7.84 -2.54
N HIS A 55 -6.48 -7.24 -3.53
CA HIS A 55 -6.85 -7.97 -4.73
C HIS A 55 -5.57 -8.43 -5.47
N GLY A 56 -5.63 -9.60 -6.12
CA GLY A 56 -4.48 -10.11 -6.85
C GLY A 56 -3.93 -9.17 -7.91
N ASP A 57 -4.82 -8.40 -8.55
CA ASP A 57 -4.40 -7.43 -9.56
C ASP A 57 -3.53 -6.33 -8.94
N ILE A 58 -3.81 -5.93 -7.70
CA ILE A 58 -3.01 -4.92 -6.99
C ILE A 58 -1.63 -5.49 -6.67
N VAL A 59 -1.57 -6.73 -6.20
CA VAL A 59 -0.29 -7.39 -5.94
C VAL A 59 0.56 -7.40 -7.21
N ASN A 60 -0.05 -7.73 -8.34
CA ASN A 60 0.66 -7.77 -9.63
C ASN A 60 1.17 -6.38 -10.04
N VAL A 61 0.36 -5.34 -9.85
CA VAL A 61 0.79 -3.97 -10.17
C VAL A 61 1.98 -3.56 -9.31
N ILE A 62 1.96 -3.91 -8.02
CA ILE A 62 3.08 -3.62 -7.13
C ILE A 62 4.34 -4.34 -7.60
N LEU A 63 4.23 -5.63 -7.93
CA LEU A 63 5.37 -6.42 -8.38
C LEU A 63 5.93 -5.92 -9.72
N GLU A 64 5.08 -5.40 -10.58
CA GLU A 64 5.49 -4.87 -11.88
C GLU A 64 6.08 -3.47 -11.78
N SER A 65 5.44 -2.58 -11.00
CA SER A 65 5.90 -1.19 -10.86
C SER A 65 7.10 -1.05 -9.95
N ARG A 66 7.26 -1.97 -9.02
CA ARG A 66 8.45 -2.10 -8.19
C ARG A 66 8.82 -0.84 -7.39
N PRO A 67 7.88 -0.29 -6.58
CA PRO A 67 8.28 0.79 -5.70
C PRO A 67 9.37 0.29 -4.74
N PRO A 68 10.42 1.11 -4.48
CA PRO A 68 11.53 0.67 -3.64
C PRO A 68 11.14 0.29 -2.23
N ARG A 69 10.13 0.94 -1.68
CA ARG A 69 9.63 0.65 -0.34
C ARG A 69 8.12 0.52 -0.35
N LEU A 70 7.64 -0.43 0.45
CA LEU A 70 6.22 -0.71 0.58
C LEU A 70 5.90 -0.79 2.06
N VAL A 71 4.92 -0.02 2.51
CA VAL A 71 4.40 -0.10 3.87
C VAL A 71 2.99 -0.69 3.79
N TYR A 72 2.80 -1.81 4.46
CA TYR A 72 1.52 -2.51 4.45
C TYR A 72 0.90 -2.45 5.85
N VAL A 73 -0.22 -1.76 5.96
CA VAL A 73 -0.98 -1.65 7.20
C VAL A 73 -2.19 -2.57 7.11
N SER A 74 -2.41 -3.40 8.12
CA SER A 74 -3.54 -4.32 8.11
C SER A 74 -4.06 -4.58 9.52
N CYS A 75 -5.37 -4.73 9.63
CA CYS A 75 -6.01 -5.19 10.86
C CYS A 75 -6.25 -6.71 10.87
N ASN A 76 -5.85 -7.41 9.79
CA ASN A 76 -6.04 -8.85 9.66
C ASN A 76 -4.70 -9.53 9.34
N PRO A 77 -4.01 -10.09 10.35
CA PRO A 77 -2.70 -10.68 10.12
C PRO A 77 -2.71 -11.89 9.18
N ALA A 78 -3.81 -12.61 9.11
CA ALA A 78 -3.90 -13.79 8.23
C ALA A 78 -3.86 -13.40 6.76
N THR A 79 -4.67 -12.42 6.35
CA THR A 79 -4.66 -11.95 4.95
C THR A 79 -3.40 -11.17 4.63
N GLN A 80 -2.86 -10.44 5.62
CA GLN A 80 -1.59 -9.75 5.46
C GLN A 80 -0.46 -10.76 5.17
N ALA A 81 -0.40 -11.85 5.93
CA ALA A 81 0.62 -12.87 5.72
C ALA A 81 0.48 -13.50 4.32
N ARG A 82 -0.75 -13.75 3.87
CA ARG A 82 -1.01 -14.26 2.53
C ARG A 82 -0.48 -13.31 1.46
N ASP A 83 -0.78 -12.01 1.60
CA ASP A 83 -0.34 -11.01 0.63
C ASP A 83 1.18 -10.84 0.64
N ILE A 84 1.79 -10.87 1.84
CA ILE A 84 3.25 -10.81 1.97
C ILE A 84 3.90 -12.00 1.28
N ALA A 85 3.32 -13.19 1.41
CA ALA A 85 3.84 -14.36 0.72
C ALA A 85 3.82 -14.19 -0.81
N LEU A 86 2.79 -13.54 -1.34
CA LEU A 86 2.72 -13.23 -2.77
C LEU A 86 3.73 -12.17 -3.17
N LEU A 87 3.98 -11.19 -2.30
CA LEU A 87 4.94 -10.12 -2.56
C LEU A 87 6.39 -10.57 -2.38
N ASP A 88 6.62 -11.70 -1.75
CA ASP A 88 7.96 -12.20 -1.46
C ASP A 88 8.81 -12.42 -2.73
N LYS A 89 8.17 -12.55 -3.86
CA LYS A 89 8.87 -12.66 -5.14
C LYS A 89 9.74 -11.43 -5.43
N GLY A 90 9.35 -10.28 -4.93
CA GLY A 90 10.06 -9.03 -5.21
C GLY A 90 10.43 -8.23 -3.98
N TYR A 91 9.96 -8.60 -2.80
CA TYR A 91 10.13 -7.79 -1.59
C TYR A 91 10.61 -8.62 -0.42
N SER A 92 11.40 -7.98 0.45
CA SER A 92 11.84 -8.55 1.72
C SER A 92 11.19 -7.77 2.86
N VAL A 93 10.75 -8.47 3.90
CA VAL A 93 10.23 -7.84 5.11
C VAL A 93 11.43 -7.32 5.91
N ILE A 94 11.41 -6.02 6.19
CA ILE A 94 12.48 -5.35 6.94
C ILE A 94 12.09 -5.16 8.39
N ALA A 95 10.82 -4.78 8.65
CA ALA A 95 10.35 -4.55 10.00
C ALA A 95 8.87 -4.86 10.10
N VAL A 96 8.46 -5.33 11.26
CA VAL A 96 7.06 -5.59 11.59
C VAL A 96 6.76 -4.89 12.90
N GLN A 97 5.74 -4.04 12.92
CA GLN A 97 5.38 -3.29 14.11
C GLN A 97 3.87 -3.38 14.36
N PRO A 98 3.45 -4.14 15.38
CA PRO A 98 2.05 -4.07 15.80
C PRO A 98 1.78 -2.74 16.50
N VAL A 99 0.63 -2.16 16.22
CA VAL A 99 0.20 -0.89 16.82
C VAL A 99 -1.20 -1.07 17.39
N ASP A 100 -1.35 -0.80 18.66
CA ASP A 100 -2.64 -0.88 19.33
C ASP A 100 -3.33 0.48 19.19
N MET A 101 -4.17 0.58 18.18
CA MET A 101 -4.87 1.83 17.86
C MET A 101 -6.02 2.13 18.83
N PHE A 102 -6.55 1.08 19.47
CA PHE A 102 -7.71 1.20 20.36
C PHE A 102 -7.44 0.38 21.62
N PRO A 103 -6.82 0.98 22.66
CA PRO A 103 -6.32 0.24 23.83
C PRO A 103 -7.37 -0.60 24.58
N HIS A 104 -8.64 -0.27 24.44
CA HIS A 104 -9.72 -0.99 25.14
C HIS A 104 -10.42 -2.02 24.24
N THR A 105 -9.86 -2.31 23.07
CA THR A 105 -10.42 -3.28 22.14
C THR A 105 -9.34 -4.30 21.76
N HIS A 106 -9.77 -5.34 21.03
CA HIS A 106 -8.84 -6.34 20.52
C HIS A 106 -8.31 -6.01 19.12
N HIS A 107 -8.52 -4.77 18.67
CA HIS A 107 -8.12 -4.35 17.33
C HIS A 107 -6.68 -3.83 17.36
N VAL A 108 -5.79 -4.58 16.73
CA VAL A 108 -4.38 -4.21 16.57
C VAL A 108 -4.10 -4.09 15.09
N GLU A 109 -3.55 -2.95 14.70
CA GLU A 109 -3.02 -2.78 13.34
C GLU A 109 -1.61 -3.35 13.31
N ASN A 110 -1.27 -4.03 12.22
CA ASN A 110 0.07 -4.52 12.02
C ASN A 110 0.70 -3.79 10.83
N VAL A 111 1.78 -3.09 11.09
CA VAL A 111 2.50 -2.32 10.07
C VAL A 111 3.73 -3.10 9.66
N VAL A 112 3.84 -3.40 8.37
CA VAL A 112 4.98 -4.13 7.82
C VAL A 112 5.70 -3.24 6.82
N LEU A 113 6.99 -3.04 7.04
CA LEU A 113 7.86 -2.35 6.10
C LEU A 113 8.56 -3.38 5.24
N MET A 114 8.45 -3.22 3.93
CA MET A 114 9.10 -4.09 2.98
C MET A 114 9.98 -3.28 2.04
N GLU A 115 11.09 -3.85 1.63
CA GLU A 115 11.97 -3.24 0.64
C GLU A 115 12.09 -4.14 -0.57
N LEU A 116 12.20 -3.51 -1.74
CA LEU A 116 12.41 -4.21 -2.99
C LEU A 116 13.72 -5.01 -2.90
N LYS A 117 13.66 -6.28 -3.26
CA LYS A 117 14.85 -7.12 -3.27
C LYS A 117 15.81 -6.64 -4.33
N GLU A 118 17.10 -6.69 -4.04
CA GLU A 118 18.10 -6.51 -5.05
C GLU A 118 17.96 -7.61 -6.09
N LYS A 119 18.10 -7.22 -7.35
CA LYS A 119 17.98 -8.18 -8.42
C LYS A 119 19.30 -8.91 -8.62
N VAL A 120 19.56 -9.85 -7.74
CA VAL A 120 20.77 -10.64 -7.85
C VAL A 120 20.89 -11.26 -9.24
N GLY A 121 19.76 -11.68 -9.80
CA GLY A 121 19.71 -12.20 -11.14
C GLY A 121 20.13 -11.21 -12.21
N ASP A 122 19.92 -9.92 -11.97
CA ASP A 122 20.29 -8.86 -12.91
C ASP A 122 21.78 -8.50 -12.82
N ILE A 123 22.39 -8.89 -11.75
CA ILE A 123 23.79 -8.57 -11.49
C ILE A 123 24.72 -9.51 -12.25
N LYS A 124 24.21 -10.63 -12.60
CA LYS A 124 25.03 -11.64 -13.25
C LYS A 124 25.14 -11.49 -14.71
#